data_eb2fef46cfc36f804802091ef7be5980
#
_entry.id   eb2fef46cfc36f804802091ef7be5980
#
_cell.length_a   1.000
_cell.length_b   1.000
_cell.length_c   1.000
_cell.angle_alpha   90.00
_cell.angle_beta   90.00
_cell.angle_gamma   90.00
#
_symmetry.space_group_name_H-M   'P 1'
#
loop_
_entity.id
_entity.type
_entity.pdbx_description
1 polymer ?
#
loop_
_entity_poly.entity_id
_entity_poly.type
_entity_poly.pdbx_seq_one_letter_code
_entity_poly.pdbx_strand_id
1 'polypeptide(L)'
;MTEPPQGQRHDDEGSERATTGVVDLGVYRQSLDPMPVTFHRRELDAILWIYGRMVGDGEWRDYAIDHLKEKAVFSVFKRSGEYPLYRIEKNPKLAAKQGAFAVVATDGRILKRGHDLRQVLKVFDKALKALD
;
A
#
# COMPACT_ATOMS: atom_id res chain seq x y z
N MET A 1 -2.58 -10.51 35.40
CA MET A 1 -1.93 -10.26 35.08
C MET A 1 -1.46 -9.49 34.40
N THR A 2 -1.82 -9.68 34.54
CA THR A 2 -1.34 -9.26 33.96
C THR A 2 -0.60 -8.66 33.29
N GLU A 3 -0.74 -8.93 32.94
CA GLU A 3 0.01 -8.57 32.26
C GLU A 3 0.36 -8.08 31.42
N PRO A 4 0.16 -8.20 31.54
CA PRO A 4 0.60 -7.98 30.59
C PRO A 4 0.98 -7.40 29.84
N PRO A 5 0.95 -7.67 29.81
CA PRO A 5 1.57 -7.53 28.97
C PRO A 5 2.20 -7.00 28.31
N GLN A 6 2.29 -7.41 28.33
CA GLN A 6 3.00 -7.36 27.76
C GLN A 6 3.46 -7.11 26.88
N GLY A 7 3.26 -7.41 27.03
CA GLY A 7 3.70 -7.69 26.20
C GLY A 7 3.93 -7.33 25.43
N GLN A 8 3.97 -7.55 25.58
CA GLN A 8 4.35 -7.77 25.01
C GLN A 8 4.85 -7.53 24.16
N ARG A 9 4.79 -7.77 24.40
CA ARG A 9 5.21 -8.06 23.82
C ARG A 9 5.58 -7.69 22.86
N HIS A 10 5.46 -7.91 22.91
CA HIS A 10 5.85 -8.05 22.17
C HIS A 10 6.01 -7.95 21.26
N ASP A 11 5.86 -8.30 21.42
CA ASP A 11 6.01 -8.66 20.70
C ASP A 11 5.93 -8.50 19.91
N ASP A 12 5.67 -8.80 20.12
CA ASP A 12 5.61 -9.10 19.58
C ASP A 12 5.43 -8.82 18.85
N GLU A 13 5.12 -9.11 18.92
CA GLU A 13 4.89 -9.35 18.51
C GLU A 13 4.60 -9.26 17.83
N GLY A 14 4.23 -9.38 18.17
CA GLY A 14 3.82 -9.78 17.74
C GLY A 14 3.28 -9.63 17.34
N SER A 15 3.07 -10.17 17.66
CA SER A 15 2.59 -10.51 17.63
C SER A 15 2.18 -10.35 17.59
N GLU A 16 1.80 -10.82 17.91
CA GLU A 16 1.33 -11.10 18.21
C GLU A 16 0.95 -10.99 18.33
N ARG A 17 0.47 -11.47 18.93
CA ARG A 17 -0.02 -11.69 19.41
C ARG A 17 -0.48 -12.05 19.42
N ALA A 18 -0.68 -12.61 19.77
CA ALA A 18 -1.19 -13.09 20.10
C ALA A 18 -1.62 -13.28 20.33
N THR A 19 -1.85 -13.80 20.71
CA THR A 19 -2.15 -13.96 21.21
C THR A 19 -2.62 -14.32 21.45
N THR A 20 -2.11 -14.49 21.93
CA THR A 20 -3.02 -15.32 22.44
C THR A 20 -4.25 -15.49 21.80
N GLY A 21 -4.60 -16.56 21.72
CA GLY A 21 -5.86 -16.78 21.19
C GLY A 21 -6.99 -16.20 21.95
N VAL A 22 -6.73 -15.73 23.10
CA VAL A 22 -7.78 -15.14 23.89
C VAL A 22 -8.14 -13.82 23.31
N VAL A 23 -9.36 -13.71 22.88
CA VAL A 23 -9.86 -12.44 22.40
C VAL A 23 -10.33 -11.67 23.60
N ASP A 24 -9.53 -10.72 24.01
CA ASP A 24 -9.94 -9.74 24.95
C ASP A 24 -11.03 -8.90 24.33
N LEU A 25 -12.04 -8.55 25.08
CA LEU A 25 -13.12 -7.73 24.59
C LEU A 25 -12.64 -6.37 24.13
N GLY A 26 -11.60 -5.84 24.77
CA GLY A 26 -11.02 -4.58 24.34
C GLY A 26 -10.43 -4.69 22.95
N VAL A 27 -9.72 -5.79 22.69
CA VAL A 27 -9.17 -6.04 21.36
C VAL A 27 -10.28 -6.22 20.35
N TYR A 28 -11.33 -6.94 20.72
CA TYR A 28 -12.45 -7.13 19.83
C TYR A 28 -13.12 -5.81 19.47
N ARG A 29 -13.28 -4.92 20.43
CA ARG A 29 -13.87 -3.61 20.16
C ARG A 29 -12.99 -2.79 19.27
N GLN A 30 -11.68 -2.87 19.44
CA GLN A 30 -10.76 -2.19 18.57
C GLN A 30 -10.89 -2.69 17.13
N SER A 31 -11.17 -3.97 16.98
CA SER A 31 -11.34 -4.53 15.65
C SER A 31 -12.63 -4.07 14.98
N LEU A 32 -13.55 -3.46 15.72
CA LEU A 32 -14.72 -2.84 15.11
C LEU A 32 -14.39 -1.52 14.45
N ASP A 33 -13.30 -0.87 14.87
CA ASP A 33 -12.82 0.29 14.17
C ASP A 33 -12.16 -0.17 12.88
N PRO A 34 -12.33 0.61 11.81
CA PRO A 34 -11.72 0.21 10.54
C PRO A 34 -10.21 0.09 10.69
N MET A 35 -9.68 -1.07 10.35
CA MET A 35 -8.24 -1.24 10.25
C MET A 35 -7.73 -0.45 9.07
N PRO A 36 -6.49 0.08 9.16
CA PRO A 36 -5.90 0.72 7.99
C PRO A 36 -5.84 -0.23 6.82
N VAL A 37 -6.00 0.31 5.62
CA VAL A 37 -5.88 -0.48 4.40
C VAL A 37 -4.42 -0.75 4.14
N THR A 38 -4.10 -1.99 3.78
CA THR A 38 -2.72 -2.37 3.45
C THR A 38 -2.69 -3.07 2.10
N PHE A 39 -1.51 -3.09 1.49
CA PHE A 39 -1.28 -3.92 0.30
C PHE A 39 -1.04 -5.35 0.75
N HIS A 40 -1.66 -6.31 0.06
CA HIS A 40 -1.30 -7.72 0.22
C HIS A 40 0.11 -7.95 -0.26
N ARG A 41 0.71 -9.04 0.18
CA ARG A 41 2.06 -9.39 -0.24
C ARG A 41 2.18 -9.46 -1.77
N ARG A 42 1.23 -10.10 -2.44
CA ARG A 42 1.28 -10.22 -3.90
C ARG A 42 1.13 -8.88 -4.59
N GLU A 43 0.30 -8.02 -4.01
CA GLU A 43 0.12 -6.66 -4.54
C GLU A 43 1.42 -5.89 -4.41
N LEU A 44 2.02 -5.96 -3.23
CA LEU A 44 3.27 -5.25 -2.98
C LEU A 44 4.38 -5.79 -3.86
N ASP A 45 4.45 -7.11 -4.05
CA ASP A 45 5.44 -7.72 -4.94
C ASP A 45 5.31 -7.19 -6.36
N ALA A 46 4.08 -7.07 -6.86
CA ALA A 46 3.85 -6.54 -8.21
C ALA A 46 4.31 -5.08 -8.32
N ILE A 47 4.01 -4.29 -7.30
CA ILE A 47 4.42 -2.88 -7.28
C ILE A 47 5.94 -2.76 -7.21
N LEU A 48 6.57 -3.54 -6.34
CA LEU A 48 8.02 -3.49 -6.18
C LEU A 48 8.77 -3.97 -7.41
N TRP A 49 8.17 -4.89 -8.17
CA TRP A 49 8.77 -5.34 -9.43
C TRP A 49 8.84 -4.17 -10.42
N ILE A 50 7.75 -3.44 -10.57
CA ILE A 50 7.74 -2.25 -11.44
C ILE A 50 8.70 -1.19 -10.87
N TYR A 51 8.68 -0.99 -9.55
CA TYR A 51 9.56 -0.03 -8.91
C TYR A 51 11.03 -0.32 -9.25
N GLY A 52 11.43 -1.59 -9.14
CA GLY A 52 12.80 -1.98 -9.43
C GLY A 52 13.21 -1.69 -10.87
N ARG A 53 12.29 -1.94 -11.82
CA ARG A 53 12.55 -1.63 -13.23
C ARG A 53 12.73 -0.13 -13.45
N MET A 54 11.86 0.67 -12.84
CA MET A 54 11.90 2.12 -13.04
C MET A 54 13.14 2.72 -12.35
N VAL A 55 13.57 2.14 -11.23
CA VAL A 55 14.82 2.54 -10.60
C VAL A 55 16.01 2.20 -11.50
N GLY A 56 15.98 1.00 -12.07
CA GLY A 56 17.03 0.56 -13.01
C GLY A 56 17.16 1.46 -14.22
N ASP A 57 16.04 2.05 -14.66
CA ASP A 57 16.03 2.96 -15.80
C ASP A 57 16.28 4.41 -15.38
N GLY A 58 16.54 4.67 -14.11
CA GLY A 58 16.82 6.01 -13.62
C GLY A 58 15.61 6.91 -13.47
N GLU A 59 14.41 6.34 -13.59
CA GLU A 59 13.17 7.13 -13.54
C GLU A 59 12.67 7.37 -12.13
N TRP A 60 12.86 6.40 -11.25
CA TRP A 60 12.43 6.49 -9.86
C TRP A 60 13.62 6.27 -8.95
N ARG A 61 13.57 6.87 -7.75
CA ARG A 61 14.68 6.82 -6.82
C ARG A 61 14.29 6.42 -5.41
N ASP A 62 13.06 6.73 -5.02
CA ASP A 62 12.64 6.51 -3.64
C ASP A 62 11.14 6.24 -3.63
N TYR A 63 10.68 5.64 -2.55
CA TYR A 63 9.25 5.38 -2.37
C TYR A 63 8.87 5.54 -0.91
N ALA A 64 7.58 5.72 -0.68
CA ALA A 64 6.98 5.72 0.66
C ALA A 64 5.67 4.96 0.60
N ILE A 65 5.36 4.25 1.67
CA ILE A 65 4.09 3.53 1.78
C ILE A 65 3.30 4.11 2.93
N ASP A 66 2.05 4.47 2.67
CA ASP A 66 1.14 4.97 3.68
C ASP A 66 -0.06 4.05 3.78
N HIS A 67 -0.39 3.65 5.00
CA HIS A 67 -1.57 2.84 5.28
C HIS A 67 -2.58 3.73 5.96
N LEU A 68 -3.50 4.27 5.16
CA LEU A 68 -4.51 5.17 5.65
C LEU A 68 -5.79 4.40 5.97
N LYS A 69 -6.74 5.08 6.57
CA LYS A 69 -7.98 4.43 6.99
C LYS A 69 -8.76 3.86 5.81
N GLU A 70 -8.78 4.58 4.69
CA GLU A 70 -9.60 4.19 3.56
C GLU A 70 -8.80 3.68 2.37
N LYS A 71 -7.51 3.90 2.36
CA LYS A 71 -6.68 3.47 1.23
C LYS A 71 -5.24 3.27 1.63
N ALA A 72 -4.56 2.41 0.89
CA ALA A 72 -3.11 2.27 0.96
C ALA A 72 -2.51 3.02 -0.22
N VAL A 73 -1.38 3.67 -0.01
CA VAL A 73 -0.74 4.50 -1.02
C VAL A 73 0.73 4.16 -1.11
N PHE A 74 1.19 3.85 -2.32
CA PHE A 74 2.61 3.67 -2.61
C PHE A 74 3.03 4.84 -3.47
N SER A 75 3.81 5.74 -2.88
CA SER A 75 4.27 6.95 -3.58
C SER A 75 5.66 6.74 -4.10
N VAL A 76 5.93 7.18 -5.32
CA VAL A 76 7.25 7.07 -5.92
C VAL A 76 7.81 8.45 -6.23
N PHE A 77 9.10 8.61 -6.01
CA PHE A 77 9.78 9.90 -6.10
C PHE A 77 11.01 9.80 -6.99
N LYS A 78 11.31 10.87 -7.68
CA LYS A 78 12.58 10.99 -8.37
C LYS A 78 13.65 11.52 -7.43
N ARG A 79 13.27 12.35 -6.48
CA ARG A 79 14.17 12.91 -5.47
C ARG A 79 13.49 12.95 -4.12
N SER A 80 14.27 12.76 -3.07
CA SER A 80 13.75 12.89 -1.71
C SER A 80 13.27 14.31 -1.47
N GLY A 81 12.15 14.43 -0.76
CA GLY A 81 11.61 15.73 -0.38
C GLY A 81 10.79 16.41 -1.44
N GLU A 82 10.67 15.84 -2.62
CA GLU A 82 9.82 16.36 -3.68
C GLU A 82 8.42 15.78 -3.56
N TYR A 83 7.49 16.33 -4.35
CA TYR A 83 6.19 15.72 -4.50
C TYR A 83 6.33 14.39 -5.24
N PRO A 84 5.49 13.40 -4.93
CA PRO A 84 5.57 12.13 -5.64
C PRO A 84 5.28 12.32 -7.12
N LEU A 85 6.04 11.58 -7.95
CA LEU A 85 5.77 11.52 -9.37
C LEU A 85 4.44 10.83 -9.64
N TYR A 86 4.21 9.73 -8.92
CA TYR A 86 2.99 8.93 -9.05
C TYR A 86 2.64 8.37 -7.70
N ARG A 87 1.36 8.08 -7.52
CA ARG A 87 0.87 7.32 -6.38
C ARG A 87 0.11 6.12 -6.91
N ILE A 88 0.42 4.96 -6.36
CA ILE A 88 -0.34 3.74 -6.64
C ILE A 88 -1.24 3.55 -5.44
N GLU A 89 -2.55 3.60 -5.66
CA GLU A 89 -3.53 3.61 -4.58
C GLU A 89 -4.39 2.36 -4.61
N LYS A 90 -4.69 1.85 -3.42
CA LYS A 90 -5.65 0.76 -3.23
C LYS A 90 -6.76 1.28 -2.33
N ASN A 91 -7.97 1.35 -2.88
CA ASN A 91 -9.16 1.78 -2.14
C ASN A 91 -10.23 0.69 -2.24
N PRO A 92 -10.34 -0.19 -1.23
CA PRO A 92 -11.27 -1.33 -1.32
C PRO A 92 -12.73 -0.93 -1.46
N LYS A 93 -13.11 0.25 -1.01
CA LYS A 93 -14.48 0.70 -1.14
C LYS A 93 -14.93 0.86 -2.59
N LEU A 94 -13.98 1.04 -3.50
CA LEU A 94 -14.28 1.20 -4.91
C LEU A 94 -14.23 -0.11 -5.69
N ALA A 95 -13.96 -1.22 -5.00
CA ALA A 95 -13.77 -2.51 -5.67
C ALA A 95 -14.97 -2.93 -6.50
N ALA A 96 -16.19 -2.66 -6.01
CA ALA A 96 -17.41 -3.07 -6.71
C ALA A 96 -17.83 -2.12 -7.80
N LYS A 97 -17.25 -0.94 -7.88
CA LYS A 97 -17.69 0.10 -8.81
C LYS A 97 -16.66 0.39 -9.89
N GLN A 98 -15.60 1.07 -9.52
CA GLN A 98 -14.61 1.54 -10.47
C GLN A 98 -13.32 0.73 -10.45
N GLY A 99 -13.16 -0.06 -9.42
CA GLY A 99 -11.94 -0.82 -9.19
C GLY A 99 -11.14 -0.24 -8.05
N ALA A 100 -10.53 -1.13 -7.26
CA ALA A 100 -9.82 -0.74 -6.04
C ALA A 100 -8.49 -0.05 -6.33
N PHE A 101 -7.89 -0.29 -7.48
CA PHE A 101 -6.52 0.15 -7.76
C PHE A 101 -6.49 1.30 -8.75
N ALA A 102 -5.59 2.25 -8.49
CA ALA A 102 -5.42 3.39 -9.38
C ALA A 102 -3.97 3.86 -9.38
N VAL A 103 -3.54 4.41 -10.51
CA VAL A 103 -2.30 5.17 -10.61
C VAL A 103 -2.67 6.62 -10.78
N VAL A 104 -2.12 7.47 -9.91
CA VAL A 104 -2.45 8.89 -9.85
C VAL A 104 -1.19 9.70 -10.10
N ALA A 105 -1.29 10.68 -10.99
CA ALA A 105 -0.16 11.55 -11.32
C ALA A 105 0.02 12.62 -10.24
N THR A 106 1.13 13.36 -10.35
CA THR A 106 1.49 14.43 -9.41
C THR A 106 0.38 15.45 -9.22
N ASP A 107 -0.32 15.78 -10.29
CA ASP A 107 -1.40 16.78 -10.26
C ASP A 107 -2.72 16.23 -9.76
N GLY A 108 -2.75 14.97 -9.34
CA GLY A 108 -3.97 14.33 -8.85
C GLY A 108 -4.81 13.66 -9.91
N ARG A 109 -4.39 13.74 -11.17
CA ARG A 109 -5.12 13.11 -12.26
C ARG A 109 -4.96 11.60 -12.22
N ILE A 110 -6.08 10.89 -12.34
CA ILE A 110 -6.06 9.42 -12.37
C ILE A 110 -5.69 8.97 -13.76
N LEU A 111 -4.53 8.33 -13.88
CA LEU A 111 -4.05 7.84 -15.17
C LEU A 111 -4.70 6.52 -15.56
N LYS A 112 -4.95 5.68 -14.58
CA LYS A 112 -5.58 4.38 -14.81
C LYS A 112 -6.24 3.93 -13.51
N ARG A 113 -7.42 3.35 -13.62
CA ARG A 113 -8.12 2.73 -12.49
C ARG A 113 -8.68 1.40 -12.95
N GLY A 114 -8.69 0.42 -12.08
CA GLY A 114 -9.25 -0.87 -12.43
C GLY A 114 -9.28 -1.84 -11.26
N HIS A 115 -9.79 -3.03 -11.56
CA HIS A 115 -9.95 -4.08 -10.56
C HIS A 115 -8.70 -4.94 -10.41
N ASP A 116 -7.86 -4.97 -11.43
CA ASP A 116 -6.68 -5.81 -11.46
C ASP A 116 -5.44 -4.91 -11.40
N LEU A 117 -4.70 -5.02 -10.31
CA LEU A 117 -3.52 -4.18 -10.09
C LEU A 117 -2.50 -4.32 -11.22
N ARG A 118 -2.26 -5.55 -11.70
CA ARG A 118 -1.26 -5.76 -12.75
C ARG A 118 -1.65 -5.05 -14.04
N GLN A 119 -2.94 -5.03 -14.34
CA GLN A 119 -3.42 -4.30 -15.51
C GLN A 119 -3.26 -2.80 -15.33
N VAL A 120 -3.55 -2.32 -14.13
CA VAL A 120 -3.40 -0.88 -13.82
C VAL A 120 -1.94 -0.47 -13.93
N LEU A 121 -1.02 -1.31 -13.48
CA LEU A 121 0.41 -1.00 -13.51
C LEU A 121 0.99 -0.97 -14.93
N LYS A 122 0.26 -1.48 -15.90
CA LYS A 122 0.72 -1.42 -17.30
C LYS A 122 0.81 0.00 -17.84
N VAL A 123 0.23 0.97 -17.16
CA VAL A 123 0.40 2.36 -17.54
C VAL A 123 1.89 2.75 -17.54
N PHE A 124 2.68 2.15 -16.67
CA PHE A 124 4.11 2.42 -16.61
C PHE A 124 4.88 1.78 -17.77
N ASP A 125 4.37 0.69 -18.32
CA ASP A 125 4.98 0.09 -19.49
C ASP A 125 4.89 1.02 -20.69
N LYS A 126 3.76 1.70 -20.85
CA LYS A 126 3.62 2.69 -21.91
C LYS A 126 4.57 3.86 -21.73
N ALA A 127 4.74 4.29 -20.48
CA ALA A 127 5.67 5.37 -20.18
C ALA A 127 7.10 4.97 -20.55
N LEU A 128 7.49 3.73 -20.26
CA LEU A 128 8.81 3.23 -20.64
C LEU A 128 8.99 3.22 -22.15
N LYS A 129 7.98 2.77 -22.88
CA LYS A 129 8.05 2.73 -24.34
C LYS A 129 8.15 4.12 -24.93
N ALA A 130 7.51 5.10 -24.32
CA ALA A 130 7.56 6.47 -24.80
C ALA A 130 8.94 7.09 -24.60
N LEU A 131 9.73 6.57 -23.68
CA LEU A 131 11.08 7.08 -23.43
C LEU A 131 12.11 6.50 -24.41
N ASP A 132 11.80 5.37 -25.01
CA ASP A 132 12.65 4.78 -26.01
C ASP A 132 12.48 5.52 -27.33
#